data_fb874421fa926c64adefea6e4f4a254f
#
_entry.id   fb874421fa926c64adefea6e4f4a254f
#
_cell.length_a   1.000
_cell.length_b   1.000
_cell.length_c   1.000
_cell.angle_alpha   90.00
_cell.angle_beta   90.00
_cell.angle_gamma   90.00
#
_symmetry.space_group_name_H-M   'P 1'
#
loop_
_entity.id
_entity.type
_entity.pdbx_description
1 polymer ?
#
loop_
_entity_poly.entity_id
_entity_poly.type
_entity_poly.pdbx_seq_one_letter_code
_entity_poly.pdbx_strand_id
1 'polypeptide(L)'
;MRAETASAITTYFRVCDGVRVRFADNKADSDTTVLLLAPWPESLWAFRRIWDRVATLGRVVAIDMPGFGHSDGRPELIAPDGSAAFLARLIDEWSLGALHVVGPDVGTAAALFLAAKEPGRVTSLTVGGGAVRFPIDAGGALKDVIEAPSLDDVRALDARTNIGYAVEIAAPSAREPEVHEDYVSAYDLGRFAESARFVRTYPEQNPVLRDLLPSITTPTQIVAGRHDDLVPWSNNQYLDDLLPNSEIHPLEAGHFAWEEAAGEYGRLVAEWVSGGYRRAAG
;
A
#
# COMPACT_ATOMS: atom_id res chain seq x y z
N MET A 1 -11.97 -17.89 -20.27
CA MET A 1 -11.35 -16.69 -19.70
C MET A 1 -9.94 -16.59 -20.32
N ARG A 2 -9.63 -15.50 -21.03
CA ARG A 2 -8.23 -15.24 -21.40
C ARG A 2 -7.50 -14.84 -20.11
N ALA A 3 -6.34 -15.47 -19.84
CA ALA A 3 -5.46 -14.99 -18.80
C ALA A 3 -5.15 -13.50 -19.10
N GLU A 4 -5.47 -12.60 -18.19
CA GLU A 4 -5.03 -11.21 -18.30
C GLU A 4 -3.50 -11.25 -18.23
N THR A 5 -2.86 -10.92 -19.36
CA THR A 5 -1.41 -10.77 -19.42
C THR A 5 -1.04 -9.56 -18.58
N ALA A 6 -0.18 -9.75 -17.59
CA ALA A 6 0.32 -8.65 -16.77
C ALA A 6 1.13 -7.67 -17.66
N SER A 7 0.89 -6.38 -17.47
CA SER A 7 1.59 -5.33 -18.22
C SER A 7 3.03 -5.15 -17.76
N ALA A 8 3.92 -4.84 -18.70
CA ALA A 8 5.26 -4.40 -18.38
C ALA A 8 5.20 -2.95 -17.84
N ILE A 9 5.36 -2.79 -16.52
CA ILE A 9 5.46 -1.47 -15.90
C ILE A 9 6.90 -0.97 -16.05
N THR A 10 7.10 0.09 -16.82
CA THR A 10 8.41 0.73 -16.92
C THR A 10 8.66 1.60 -15.70
N THR A 11 9.78 1.35 -15.03
CA THR A 11 10.14 2.05 -13.80
C THR A 11 11.27 3.04 -14.01
N TYR A 12 11.25 4.10 -13.23
CA TYR A 12 12.21 5.19 -13.21
C TYR A 12 12.60 5.53 -11.77
N PHE A 13 13.61 6.38 -11.63
CA PHE A 13 13.97 6.97 -10.35
C PHE A 13 13.92 8.49 -10.42
N ARG A 14 13.40 9.11 -9.36
CA ARG A 14 13.42 10.56 -9.17
C ARG A 14 13.70 10.87 -7.71
N VAL A 15 14.44 11.95 -7.47
CA VAL A 15 14.67 12.44 -6.11
C VAL A 15 13.48 13.32 -5.69
N CYS A 16 12.96 13.08 -4.48
CA CYS A 16 11.97 13.90 -3.81
C CYS A 16 12.43 14.07 -2.35
N ASP A 17 12.49 15.29 -1.85
CA ASP A 17 12.95 15.59 -0.49
C ASP A 17 14.27 14.87 -0.11
N GLY A 18 15.22 14.79 -1.07
CA GLY A 18 16.51 14.13 -0.90
C GLY A 18 16.46 12.59 -0.88
N VAL A 19 15.33 11.98 -1.11
CA VAL A 19 15.12 10.51 -1.20
C VAL A 19 14.99 10.12 -2.67
N ARG A 20 15.76 9.14 -3.12
CA ARG A 20 15.65 8.56 -4.47
C ARG A 20 14.48 7.56 -4.46
N VAL A 21 13.39 7.94 -5.11
CA VAL A 21 12.14 7.17 -5.19
C VAL A 21 12.08 6.42 -6.51
N ARG A 22 11.82 5.09 -6.45
CA ARG A 22 11.43 4.33 -7.64
C ARG A 22 9.96 4.55 -7.92
N PHE A 23 9.64 4.83 -9.17
CA PHE A 23 8.28 5.09 -9.58
C PHE A 23 8.00 4.59 -11.00
N ALA A 24 6.72 4.44 -11.31
CA ALA A 24 6.19 4.32 -12.67
C ALA A 24 5.15 5.42 -12.90
N ASP A 25 5.07 5.92 -14.13
CA ASP A 25 4.12 6.98 -14.51
C ASP A 25 3.71 6.74 -15.96
N ASN A 26 2.42 6.58 -16.24
CA ASN A 26 1.90 6.44 -17.59
C ASN A 26 1.89 7.76 -18.36
N LYS A 27 2.14 8.90 -17.70
CA LYS A 27 2.24 10.24 -18.26
C LYS A 27 1.00 10.68 -19.06
N ALA A 28 -0.17 10.12 -18.74
CA ALA A 28 -1.41 10.54 -19.37
C ALA A 28 -1.71 12.01 -19.04
N ASP A 29 -2.11 12.76 -20.03
CA ASP A 29 -2.62 14.13 -19.85
C ASP A 29 -4.09 14.04 -19.41
N SER A 30 -4.34 14.22 -18.12
CA SER A 30 -5.65 14.01 -17.50
C SER A 30 -5.77 14.79 -16.20
N ASP A 31 -6.96 15.29 -15.93
CA ASP A 31 -7.31 15.92 -14.64
C ASP A 31 -7.48 14.90 -13.52
N THR A 32 -7.61 13.61 -13.85
CA THR A 32 -7.67 12.53 -12.87
C THR A 32 -6.28 11.95 -12.67
N THR A 33 -5.80 11.95 -11.42
CA THR A 33 -4.54 11.30 -11.03
C THR A 33 -4.82 10.21 -10.00
N VAL A 34 -4.23 9.03 -10.21
CA VAL A 34 -4.24 7.90 -9.25
C VAL A 34 -2.82 7.63 -8.78
N LEU A 35 -2.61 7.67 -7.47
CA LEU A 35 -1.34 7.31 -6.83
C LEU A 35 -1.47 5.91 -6.20
N LEU A 36 -0.62 4.99 -6.63
CA LEU A 36 -0.54 3.63 -6.13
C LEU A 36 0.66 3.51 -5.19
N LEU A 37 0.43 3.10 -3.95
CA LEU A 37 1.46 2.89 -2.93
C LEU A 37 1.79 1.41 -2.85
N ALA A 38 3.02 1.04 -3.18
CA ALA A 38 3.45 -0.36 -3.20
C ALA A 38 3.30 -1.03 -1.84
N PRO A 39 2.79 -2.27 -1.79
CA PRO A 39 2.68 -3.05 -0.57
C PRO A 39 4.02 -3.67 -0.15
N TRP A 40 4.11 -4.16 1.08
CA TRP A 40 5.28 -4.80 1.65
C TRP A 40 5.04 -6.32 1.85
N PRO A 41 6.00 -7.20 1.58
CA PRO A 41 7.38 -6.96 1.11
C PRO A 41 7.53 -7.06 -0.42
N GLU A 42 6.64 -6.51 -1.17
CA GLU A 42 6.65 -6.44 -2.62
C GLU A 42 7.29 -5.12 -3.10
N SER A 43 7.01 -4.75 -4.34
CA SER A 43 7.33 -3.46 -4.95
C SER A 43 6.13 -2.93 -5.75
N LEU A 44 6.28 -1.79 -6.40
CA LEU A 44 5.25 -1.24 -7.28
C LEU A 44 4.82 -2.20 -8.42
N TRP A 45 5.59 -3.26 -8.68
CA TRP A 45 5.20 -4.30 -9.63
C TRP A 45 4.02 -5.16 -9.14
N ALA A 46 3.64 -5.10 -7.88
CA ALA A 46 2.40 -5.70 -7.36
C ALA A 46 1.15 -5.21 -8.12
N PHE A 47 1.22 -4.03 -8.72
CA PHE A 47 0.10 -3.47 -9.49
C PHE A 47 0.09 -3.86 -10.99
N ARG A 48 1.00 -4.72 -11.46
CA ARG A 48 1.10 -5.10 -12.88
C ARG A 48 -0.21 -5.64 -13.47
N ARG A 49 -0.95 -6.40 -12.67
CA ARG A 49 -2.19 -7.05 -13.11
C ARG A 49 -3.38 -6.09 -13.19
N ILE A 50 -3.32 -4.96 -12.50
CA ILE A 50 -4.37 -3.95 -12.51
C ILE A 50 -3.97 -2.70 -13.30
N TRP A 51 -2.69 -2.56 -13.68
CA TRP A 51 -2.11 -1.36 -14.27
C TRP A 51 -2.90 -0.85 -15.47
N ASP A 52 -3.13 -1.69 -16.48
CA ASP A 52 -3.82 -1.27 -17.72
C ASP A 52 -5.24 -0.80 -17.44
N ARG A 53 -5.94 -1.47 -16.52
CA ARG A 53 -7.30 -1.07 -16.13
C ARG A 53 -7.29 0.30 -15.45
N VAL A 54 -6.39 0.51 -14.50
CA VAL A 54 -6.30 1.79 -13.78
C VAL A 54 -5.79 2.90 -14.71
N ALA A 55 -4.90 2.59 -15.66
CA ALA A 55 -4.40 3.53 -16.65
C ALA A 55 -5.48 4.10 -17.60
N THR A 56 -6.61 3.42 -17.73
CA THR A 56 -7.76 3.96 -18.51
C THR A 56 -8.46 5.13 -17.82
N LEU A 57 -8.23 5.35 -16.53
CA LEU A 57 -8.89 6.39 -15.73
C LEU A 57 -8.24 7.76 -15.87
N GLY A 58 -6.95 7.79 -16.22
CA GLY A 58 -6.18 9.01 -16.33
C GLY A 58 -4.70 8.80 -16.06
N ARG A 59 -4.06 9.76 -15.40
CA ARG A 59 -2.67 9.64 -15.00
C ARG A 59 -2.53 8.68 -13.82
N VAL A 60 -1.66 7.70 -13.96
CA VAL A 60 -1.35 6.72 -12.90
C VAL A 60 0.12 6.84 -12.54
N VAL A 61 0.37 7.06 -11.27
CA VAL A 61 1.72 7.07 -10.68
C VAL A 61 1.77 5.97 -9.64
N ALA A 62 2.68 5.02 -9.78
CA ALA A 62 2.97 4.02 -8.75
C ALA A 62 4.33 4.29 -8.14
N ILE A 63 4.48 4.15 -6.84
CA ILE A 63 5.75 4.36 -6.14
C ILE A 63 6.07 3.21 -5.19
N ASP A 64 7.35 2.93 -5.07
CA ASP A 64 7.89 2.30 -3.87
C ASP A 64 8.03 3.40 -2.81
N MET A 65 7.35 3.30 -1.68
CA MET A 65 7.46 4.29 -0.61
C MET A 65 8.89 4.35 -0.02
N PRO A 66 9.29 5.44 0.66
CA PRO A 66 10.61 5.54 1.28
C PRO A 66 10.92 4.34 2.19
N GLY A 67 12.03 3.66 1.90
CA GLY A 67 12.47 2.46 2.63
C GLY A 67 11.87 1.14 2.15
N PHE A 68 10.93 1.18 1.20
CA PHE A 68 10.31 0.01 0.60
C PHE A 68 10.75 -0.19 -0.85
N GLY A 69 10.55 -1.41 -1.35
CA GLY A 69 10.92 -1.74 -2.72
C GLY A 69 12.35 -1.31 -3.02
N HIS A 70 12.56 -0.67 -4.15
CA HIS A 70 13.88 -0.15 -4.56
C HIS A 70 14.05 1.35 -4.28
N SER A 71 13.17 1.98 -3.51
CA SER A 71 13.36 3.37 -3.07
C SER A 71 14.35 3.45 -1.90
N ASP A 72 15.14 4.54 -1.86
CA ASP A 72 15.95 4.83 -0.68
C ASP A 72 15.02 5.16 0.51
N GLY A 73 15.55 5.10 1.73
CA GLY A 73 14.80 5.39 2.93
C GLY A 73 15.59 6.18 3.95
N ARG A 74 14.89 6.86 4.83
CA ARG A 74 15.42 7.44 6.06
C ARG A 74 14.57 6.96 7.22
N PRO A 75 15.15 6.63 8.39
CA PRO A 75 14.40 6.03 9.50
C PRO A 75 13.12 6.79 9.88
N GLU A 76 13.14 8.12 9.86
CA GLU A 76 12.00 8.97 10.18
C GLU A 76 10.86 8.93 9.15
N LEU A 77 11.14 8.42 7.94
CA LEU A 77 10.12 8.24 6.90
C LEU A 77 9.55 6.83 6.87
N ILE A 78 10.19 5.88 7.56
CA ILE A 78 9.75 4.49 7.63
C ILE A 78 8.85 4.31 8.85
N ALA A 79 7.76 5.07 8.86
CA ALA A 79 6.67 5.04 9.82
C ALA A 79 5.40 5.58 9.12
N PRO A 80 4.18 5.19 9.55
CA PRO A 80 2.94 5.65 8.91
C PRO A 80 2.83 7.17 8.75
N ASP A 81 3.06 7.91 9.81
CA ASP A 81 2.97 9.38 9.80
C ASP A 81 4.15 10.05 9.06
N GLY A 82 5.34 9.48 9.14
CA GLY A 82 6.52 9.93 8.39
C GLY A 82 6.34 9.73 6.88
N SER A 83 5.82 8.56 6.48
CA SER A 83 5.46 8.28 5.08
C SER A 83 4.37 9.24 4.59
N ALA A 84 3.34 9.50 5.38
CA ALA A 84 2.29 10.46 5.02
C ALA A 84 2.85 11.87 4.80
N ALA A 85 3.73 12.35 5.68
CA ALA A 85 4.40 13.64 5.52
C ALA A 85 5.28 13.70 4.27
N PHE A 86 5.94 12.59 3.92
CA PHE A 86 6.69 12.48 2.68
C PHE A 86 5.78 12.51 1.45
N LEU A 87 4.67 11.78 1.48
CA LEU A 87 3.69 11.75 0.39
C LEU A 87 3.12 13.15 0.12
N ALA A 88 2.84 13.94 1.16
CA ALA A 88 2.39 15.33 1.00
C ALA A 88 3.41 16.17 0.22
N ARG A 89 4.71 16.05 0.54
CA ARG A 89 5.78 16.74 -0.19
C ARG A 89 5.93 16.22 -1.62
N LEU A 90 5.85 14.90 -1.82
CA LEU A 90 5.92 14.30 -3.15
C LEU A 90 4.80 14.81 -4.06
N ILE A 91 3.57 14.91 -3.55
CA ILE A 91 2.42 15.45 -4.29
C ILE A 91 2.72 16.87 -4.77
N ASP A 92 3.30 17.72 -3.91
CA ASP A 92 3.66 19.10 -4.26
C ASP A 92 4.81 19.15 -5.26
N GLU A 93 5.94 18.48 -4.98
CA GLU A 93 7.14 18.51 -5.82
C GLU A 93 6.91 17.89 -7.21
N TRP A 94 6.00 16.93 -7.31
CA TRP A 94 5.68 16.26 -8.58
C TRP A 94 4.44 16.89 -9.27
N SER A 95 3.84 17.89 -8.62
CA SER A 95 2.66 18.62 -9.14
C SER A 95 1.52 17.66 -9.51
N LEU A 96 1.19 16.76 -8.59
CA LEU A 96 0.15 15.73 -8.84
C LEU A 96 -1.28 16.26 -8.63
N GLY A 97 -1.44 17.41 -7.95
CA GLY A 97 -2.75 17.97 -7.64
C GLY A 97 -3.53 17.15 -6.61
N ALA A 98 -4.85 17.32 -6.58
CA ALA A 98 -5.73 16.47 -5.82
C ALA A 98 -5.87 15.11 -6.54
N LEU A 99 -5.76 14.00 -5.80
CA LEU A 99 -5.62 12.69 -6.41
C LEU A 99 -6.36 11.58 -5.65
N HIS A 100 -6.59 10.47 -6.33
CA HIS A 100 -7.06 9.24 -5.72
C HIS A 100 -5.86 8.43 -5.24
N VAL A 101 -5.89 7.91 -4.00
CA VAL A 101 -4.82 7.08 -3.45
C VAL A 101 -5.29 5.64 -3.32
N VAL A 102 -4.52 4.72 -3.85
CA VAL A 102 -4.68 3.27 -3.66
C VAL A 102 -3.49 2.78 -2.85
N GLY A 103 -3.73 2.44 -1.60
CA GLY A 103 -2.70 2.04 -0.64
C GLY A 103 -3.11 0.77 0.11
N PRO A 104 -2.91 -0.42 -0.45
CA PRO A 104 -3.06 -1.67 0.30
C PRO A 104 -1.94 -1.86 1.32
N ASP A 105 -2.11 -2.77 2.27
CA ASP A 105 -1.10 -3.21 3.23
C ASP A 105 -0.49 -2.03 4.00
N VAL A 106 0.84 -1.84 4.02
CA VAL A 106 1.52 -0.68 4.65
C VAL A 106 1.04 0.66 4.09
N GLY A 107 0.61 0.69 2.83
CA GLY A 107 0.01 1.85 2.19
C GLY A 107 -1.28 2.32 2.86
N THR A 108 -2.02 1.42 3.52
CA THR A 108 -3.26 1.74 4.24
C THR A 108 -3.03 2.79 5.33
N ALA A 109 -2.09 2.54 6.23
CA ALA A 109 -1.80 3.48 7.31
C ALA A 109 -1.25 4.81 6.79
N ALA A 110 -0.31 4.77 5.83
CA ALA A 110 0.27 5.97 5.22
C ALA A 110 -0.80 6.84 4.54
N ALA A 111 -1.72 6.23 3.77
CA ALA A 111 -2.80 6.93 3.08
C ALA A 111 -3.83 7.55 4.04
N LEU A 112 -4.18 6.83 5.12
CA LEU A 112 -5.09 7.35 6.15
C LEU A 112 -4.49 8.53 6.92
N PHE A 113 -3.20 8.44 7.32
CA PHE A 113 -2.51 9.58 7.93
C PHE A 113 -2.42 10.78 6.98
N LEU A 114 -2.17 10.55 5.68
CA LEU A 114 -2.16 11.61 4.67
C LEU A 114 -3.52 12.30 4.59
N ALA A 115 -4.61 11.54 4.46
CA ALA A 115 -5.96 12.09 4.37
C ALA A 115 -6.37 12.86 5.63
N ALA A 116 -5.96 12.39 6.83
CA ALA A 116 -6.24 13.07 8.09
C ALA A 116 -5.48 14.39 8.24
N LYS A 117 -4.21 14.42 7.83
CA LYS A 117 -3.32 15.58 8.03
C LYS A 117 -3.42 16.61 6.91
N GLU A 118 -3.82 16.19 5.72
CA GLU A 118 -3.86 17.00 4.50
C GLU A 118 -5.26 16.96 3.84
N PRO A 119 -6.29 17.44 4.54
CA PRO A 119 -7.66 17.41 4.02
C PRO A 119 -7.75 18.17 2.69
N GLY A 120 -8.42 17.59 1.70
CA GLY A 120 -8.59 18.15 0.37
C GLY A 120 -7.50 17.78 -0.65
N ARG A 121 -6.36 17.19 -0.24
CA ARG A 121 -5.37 16.66 -1.19
C ARG A 121 -5.76 15.31 -1.77
N VAL A 122 -6.53 14.54 -1.01
CA VAL A 122 -6.97 13.21 -1.40
C VAL A 122 -8.45 13.25 -1.76
N THR A 123 -8.76 12.99 -3.02
CA THR A 123 -10.14 12.96 -3.55
C THR A 123 -10.90 11.74 -3.06
N SER A 124 -10.25 10.58 -3.05
CA SER A 124 -10.77 9.35 -2.46
C SER A 124 -9.64 8.38 -2.12
N LEU A 125 -9.94 7.43 -1.25
CA LEU A 125 -9.04 6.35 -0.84
C LEU A 125 -9.55 5.00 -1.31
N THR A 126 -8.63 4.11 -1.71
CA THR A 126 -8.82 2.66 -1.70
C THR A 126 -7.72 2.07 -0.81
N VAL A 127 -8.11 1.50 0.31
CA VAL A 127 -7.21 0.95 1.35
C VAL A 127 -7.67 -0.45 1.76
N GLY A 128 -6.90 -1.14 2.58
CA GLY A 128 -7.26 -2.44 3.15
C GLY A 128 -6.04 -3.37 3.29
N GLY A 129 -6.18 -4.42 4.09
CA GLY A 129 -5.08 -5.35 4.38
C GLY A 129 -3.96 -4.75 5.23
N GLY A 130 -4.15 -3.59 5.85
CA GLY A 130 -3.20 -2.98 6.78
C GLY A 130 -3.55 -3.31 8.25
N ALA A 131 -2.55 -3.62 9.09
CA ALA A 131 -2.73 -3.91 10.51
C ALA A 131 -2.89 -2.63 11.33
N VAL A 132 -4.01 -1.93 11.14
CA VAL A 132 -4.28 -0.58 11.67
C VAL A 132 -5.12 -0.55 12.94
N ARG A 133 -5.65 -1.71 13.36
CA ARG A 133 -6.48 -1.81 14.56
C ARG A 133 -5.69 -1.54 15.84
N PHE A 134 -6.36 -0.95 16.83
CA PHE A 134 -5.84 -0.84 18.17
C PHE A 134 -6.88 -1.38 19.19
N PRO A 135 -6.51 -2.30 20.10
CA PRO A 135 -5.21 -2.99 20.18
C PRO A 135 -4.84 -3.72 18.90
N ILE A 136 -3.53 -3.90 18.65
CA ILE A 136 -3.02 -4.52 17.42
C ILE A 136 -3.61 -5.93 17.27
N ASP A 137 -4.05 -6.21 16.05
CA ASP A 137 -4.54 -7.53 15.64
C ASP A 137 -3.80 -7.93 14.36
N ALA A 138 -2.75 -8.73 14.54
CA ALA A 138 -1.90 -9.23 13.47
C ALA A 138 -1.59 -10.71 13.73
N GLY A 139 -1.39 -11.47 12.65
CA GLY A 139 -1.10 -12.89 12.69
C GLY A 139 0.25 -13.26 12.08
N GLY A 140 0.63 -14.53 12.20
CA GLY A 140 1.76 -15.12 11.52
C GLY A 140 3.07 -14.32 11.62
N ALA A 141 3.82 -14.32 10.53
CA ALA A 141 5.11 -13.64 10.45
C ALA A 141 5.05 -12.12 10.70
N LEU A 142 3.92 -11.47 10.36
CA LEU A 142 3.76 -10.04 10.64
C LEU A 142 3.77 -9.77 12.13
N LYS A 143 3.04 -10.56 12.91
CA LYS A 143 3.03 -10.47 14.37
C LYS A 143 4.43 -10.67 14.95
N ASP A 144 5.16 -11.69 14.47
CA ASP A 144 6.51 -11.99 14.93
C ASP A 144 7.47 -10.81 14.69
N VAL A 145 7.35 -10.12 13.55
CA VAL A 145 8.14 -8.93 13.23
C VAL A 145 7.76 -7.74 14.11
N ILE A 146 6.46 -7.51 14.36
CA ILE A 146 5.99 -6.41 15.23
C ILE A 146 6.47 -6.62 16.66
N GLU A 147 6.39 -7.84 17.18
CA GLU A 147 6.71 -8.20 18.57
C GLU A 147 8.19 -8.55 18.78
N ALA A 148 9.01 -8.62 17.72
CA ALA A 148 10.44 -8.94 17.83
C ALA A 148 11.12 -8.02 18.86
N PRO A 149 11.94 -8.55 19.78
CA PRO A 149 12.56 -7.76 20.87
C PRO A 149 13.40 -6.59 20.34
N SER A 150 14.08 -6.79 19.22
CA SER A 150 14.91 -5.77 18.60
C SER A 150 14.87 -5.86 17.06
N LEU A 151 15.40 -4.83 16.40
CA LEU A 151 15.59 -4.85 14.96
C LEU A 151 16.69 -5.83 14.53
N ASP A 152 17.63 -6.15 15.44
CA ASP A 152 18.70 -7.12 15.17
C ASP A 152 18.14 -8.54 15.06
N ASP A 153 17.07 -8.87 15.81
CA ASP A 153 16.36 -10.14 15.66
C ASP A 153 15.73 -10.26 14.28
N VAL A 154 15.17 -9.16 13.74
CA VAL A 154 14.64 -9.13 12.37
C VAL A 154 15.77 -9.23 11.33
N ARG A 155 16.94 -8.61 11.57
CA ARG A 155 18.12 -8.72 10.69
C ARG A 155 18.70 -10.14 10.65
N ALA A 156 18.52 -10.91 11.72
CA ALA A 156 18.98 -12.30 11.76
C ALA A 156 18.14 -13.23 10.85
N LEU A 157 16.96 -12.79 10.39
CA LEU A 157 16.17 -13.54 9.44
C LEU A 157 16.84 -13.50 8.06
N ASP A 158 16.88 -14.65 7.38
CA ASP A 158 17.26 -14.69 5.97
C ASP A 158 16.13 -14.07 5.12
N ALA A 159 16.30 -12.80 4.77
CA ALA A 159 15.30 -12.03 4.05
C ALA A 159 14.95 -12.68 2.70
N ARG A 160 15.94 -13.14 1.92
CA ARG A 160 15.68 -13.75 0.61
C ARG A 160 14.84 -15.01 0.73
N THR A 161 15.15 -15.88 1.67
CA THR A 161 14.36 -17.10 1.89
C THR A 161 12.96 -16.79 2.40
N ASN A 162 12.84 -15.91 3.40
CA ASN A 162 11.53 -15.62 4.01
C ASN A 162 10.60 -14.83 3.07
N ILE A 163 11.11 -13.80 2.40
CA ILE A 163 10.34 -13.02 1.42
C ILE A 163 10.01 -13.90 0.22
N GLY A 164 11.01 -14.59 -0.35
CA GLY A 164 10.80 -15.46 -1.49
C GLY A 164 9.71 -16.48 -1.24
N TYR A 165 9.73 -17.13 -0.07
CA TYR A 165 8.70 -18.09 0.32
C TYR A 165 7.32 -17.43 0.46
N ALA A 166 7.23 -16.27 1.14
CA ALA A 166 5.95 -15.59 1.37
C ALA A 166 5.31 -15.15 0.04
N VAL A 167 6.08 -14.49 -0.84
CA VAL A 167 5.55 -13.99 -2.10
C VAL A 167 5.30 -15.11 -3.13
N GLU A 168 6.09 -16.19 -3.13
CA GLU A 168 5.88 -17.35 -4.01
C GLU A 168 4.56 -18.06 -3.72
N ILE A 169 4.18 -18.16 -2.45
CA ILE A 169 2.92 -18.79 -2.04
C ILE A 169 1.73 -17.88 -2.32
N ALA A 170 1.83 -16.61 -1.96
CA ALA A 170 0.69 -15.72 -1.84
C ALA A 170 0.56 -14.74 -3.02
N ALA A 171 1.66 -14.35 -3.67
CA ALA A 171 1.64 -13.42 -4.79
C ALA A 171 1.73 -14.15 -6.14
N PRO A 172 0.62 -14.28 -6.90
CA PRO A 172 0.64 -14.97 -8.19
C PRO A 172 1.66 -14.43 -9.20
N SER A 173 1.96 -13.12 -9.16
CA SER A 173 2.96 -12.50 -10.04
C SER A 173 4.38 -12.93 -9.72
N ALA A 174 4.67 -13.27 -8.46
CA ALA A 174 6.00 -13.73 -8.04
C ALA A 174 6.39 -15.12 -8.61
N ARG A 175 5.48 -15.80 -9.30
CA ARG A 175 5.81 -17.01 -10.08
C ARG A 175 6.58 -16.68 -11.37
N GLU A 176 6.60 -15.42 -11.79
CA GLU A 176 7.44 -14.93 -12.88
C GLU A 176 8.83 -14.62 -12.31
N PRO A 177 9.93 -15.26 -12.82
CA PRO A 177 11.26 -15.12 -12.19
C PRO A 177 11.76 -13.68 -12.05
N GLU A 178 11.44 -12.82 -13.01
CA GLU A 178 11.84 -11.41 -12.96
C GLU A 178 11.12 -10.63 -11.86
N VAL A 179 9.84 -10.94 -11.59
CA VAL A 179 9.05 -10.33 -10.53
C VAL A 179 9.51 -10.83 -9.17
N HIS A 180 9.73 -12.13 -9.06
CA HIS A 180 10.30 -12.72 -7.84
C HIS A 180 11.62 -12.05 -7.46
N GLU A 181 12.56 -11.94 -8.43
CA GLU A 181 13.84 -11.31 -8.18
C GLU A 181 13.69 -9.81 -7.85
N ASP A 182 12.75 -9.09 -8.48
CA ASP A 182 12.46 -7.69 -8.16
C ASP A 182 12.03 -7.54 -6.69
N TYR A 183 11.11 -8.39 -6.22
CA TYR A 183 10.63 -8.33 -4.84
C TYR A 183 11.73 -8.72 -3.85
N VAL A 184 12.45 -9.81 -4.10
CA VAL A 184 13.44 -10.33 -3.16
C VAL A 184 14.67 -9.41 -3.07
N SER A 185 15.19 -8.96 -4.24
CA SER A 185 16.38 -8.09 -4.26
C SER A 185 16.13 -6.69 -3.68
N ALA A 186 14.88 -6.23 -3.68
CA ALA A 186 14.50 -4.97 -3.05
C ALA A 186 14.86 -4.91 -1.55
N TYR A 187 14.94 -6.06 -0.90
CA TYR A 187 15.15 -6.17 0.54
C TYR A 187 16.48 -6.82 0.93
N ASP A 188 17.39 -6.97 -0.02
CA ASP A 188 18.77 -7.41 0.23
C ASP A 188 19.54 -6.46 1.15
N LEU A 189 20.69 -6.90 1.64
CA LEU A 189 21.65 -6.11 2.41
C LEU A 189 21.06 -5.44 3.67
N GLY A 190 20.12 -6.12 4.34
CA GLY A 190 19.51 -5.65 5.57
C GLY A 190 18.33 -4.69 5.37
N ARG A 191 17.94 -4.39 4.13
CA ARG A 191 16.81 -3.50 3.81
C ARG A 191 15.48 -4.04 4.34
N PHE A 192 15.33 -5.38 4.42
CA PHE A 192 14.14 -6.00 5.02
C PHE A 192 13.94 -5.54 6.47
N ALA A 193 14.98 -5.62 7.29
CA ALA A 193 14.89 -5.18 8.69
C ALA A 193 14.67 -3.66 8.80
N GLU A 194 15.29 -2.86 7.93
CA GLU A 194 15.05 -1.41 7.93
C GLU A 194 13.59 -1.09 7.54
N SER A 195 13.02 -1.75 6.52
CA SER A 195 11.61 -1.57 6.14
C SER A 195 10.64 -2.03 7.23
N ALA A 196 10.99 -3.08 7.98
CA ALA A 196 10.20 -3.58 9.09
C ALA A 196 10.02 -2.56 10.24
N ARG A 197 10.85 -1.49 10.30
CA ARG A 197 10.63 -0.36 11.22
C ARG A 197 9.20 0.16 11.14
N PHE A 198 8.63 0.21 9.95
CA PHE A 198 7.28 0.72 9.72
C PHE A 198 6.25 -0.02 10.58
N VAL A 199 6.15 -1.33 10.43
CA VAL A 199 5.19 -2.16 11.18
C VAL A 199 5.51 -2.22 12.68
N ARG A 200 6.78 -2.06 13.04
CA ARG A 200 7.22 -2.00 14.44
C ARG A 200 6.83 -0.71 15.16
N THR A 201 6.44 0.34 14.42
CA THR A 201 5.87 1.56 15.01
C THR A 201 4.37 1.46 15.27
N TYR A 202 3.69 0.42 14.83
CA TYR A 202 2.24 0.27 15.00
C TYR A 202 1.76 0.38 16.46
N PRO A 203 2.47 -0.15 17.49
CA PRO A 203 2.07 0.04 18.88
C PRO A 203 1.94 1.51 19.29
N GLU A 204 2.73 2.39 18.67
CA GLU A 204 2.76 3.83 18.94
C GLU A 204 1.86 4.61 17.98
N GLN A 205 1.78 4.19 16.73
CA GLN A 205 1.09 4.91 15.64
C GLN A 205 -0.41 4.59 15.58
N ASN A 206 -0.81 3.33 15.84
CA ASN A 206 -2.22 2.93 15.71
C ASN A 206 -3.15 3.64 16.70
N PRO A 207 -2.76 3.90 17.99
CA PRO A 207 -3.57 4.75 18.88
C PRO A 207 -3.79 6.16 18.33
N VAL A 208 -2.76 6.75 17.70
CA VAL A 208 -2.86 8.08 17.09
C VAL A 208 -3.80 8.03 15.87
N LEU A 209 -3.63 7.01 15.03
CA LEU A 209 -4.50 6.82 13.86
C LEU A 209 -5.96 6.63 14.27
N ARG A 210 -6.23 5.79 15.29
CA ARG A 210 -7.58 5.58 15.84
C ARG A 210 -8.27 6.91 16.16
N ASP A 211 -7.56 7.82 16.81
CA ASP A 211 -8.13 9.09 17.25
C ASP A 211 -8.36 10.05 16.04
N LEU A 212 -7.68 9.84 14.92
CA LEU A 212 -7.83 10.61 13.68
C LEU A 212 -8.93 10.05 12.75
N LEU A 213 -9.19 8.74 12.76
CA LEU A 213 -10.13 8.10 11.82
C LEU A 213 -11.50 8.80 11.73
N PRO A 214 -12.16 9.20 12.86
CA PRO A 214 -13.47 9.87 12.78
C PRO A 214 -13.43 11.24 12.10
N SER A 215 -12.26 11.85 11.94
CA SER A 215 -12.08 13.14 11.27
C SER A 215 -11.83 13.03 9.77
N ILE A 216 -11.55 11.82 9.26
CA ILE A 216 -11.28 11.58 7.84
C ILE A 216 -12.61 11.54 7.07
N THR A 217 -12.98 12.68 6.48
CA THR A 217 -14.19 12.80 5.66
C THR A 217 -13.97 12.37 4.21
N THR A 218 -12.73 12.10 3.81
CA THR A 218 -12.39 11.60 2.48
C THR A 218 -13.10 10.28 2.22
N PRO A 219 -13.87 10.15 1.12
CA PRO A 219 -14.52 8.91 0.75
C PRO A 219 -13.51 7.77 0.67
N THR A 220 -13.78 6.69 1.37
CA THR A 220 -12.84 5.57 1.52
C THR A 220 -13.49 4.25 1.11
N GLN A 221 -12.88 3.56 0.14
CA GLN A 221 -13.17 2.19 -0.19
C GLN A 221 -12.20 1.28 0.56
N ILE A 222 -12.69 0.28 1.28
CA ILE A 222 -11.89 -0.72 1.99
C ILE A 222 -11.98 -2.02 1.22
N VAL A 223 -10.87 -2.46 0.62
CA VAL A 223 -10.80 -3.68 -0.20
C VAL A 223 -9.71 -4.60 0.36
N ALA A 224 -10.07 -5.78 0.81
CA ALA A 224 -9.12 -6.73 1.39
C ALA A 224 -9.59 -8.18 1.24
N GLY A 225 -8.65 -9.10 1.39
CA GLY A 225 -8.95 -10.54 1.40
C GLY A 225 -9.69 -10.96 2.67
N ARG A 226 -10.73 -11.79 2.48
CA ARG A 226 -11.50 -12.33 3.60
C ARG A 226 -10.73 -13.39 4.38
N HIS A 227 -9.76 -14.04 3.75
CA HIS A 227 -8.97 -15.15 4.27
C HIS A 227 -7.52 -14.72 4.60
N ASP A 228 -7.35 -13.46 4.97
CA ASP A 228 -6.05 -12.91 5.35
C ASP A 228 -5.67 -13.37 6.77
N ASP A 229 -4.64 -14.22 6.86
CA ASP A 229 -4.11 -14.74 8.12
C ASP A 229 -3.03 -13.83 8.74
N LEU A 230 -2.50 -12.85 7.97
CA LEU A 230 -1.51 -11.88 8.45
C LEU A 230 -2.16 -10.65 9.04
N VAL A 231 -3.20 -10.14 8.36
CA VAL A 231 -4.00 -9.00 8.80
C VAL A 231 -5.47 -9.44 8.88
N PRO A 232 -5.91 -9.94 10.04
CA PRO A 232 -7.27 -10.45 10.22
C PRO A 232 -8.34 -9.46 9.76
N TRP A 233 -9.42 -9.99 9.20
CA TRP A 233 -10.53 -9.21 8.65
C TRP A 233 -11.07 -8.13 9.61
N SER A 234 -10.95 -8.35 10.92
CA SER A 234 -11.31 -7.39 11.96
C SER A 234 -10.63 -6.01 11.83
N ASN A 235 -9.45 -5.92 11.19
CA ASN A 235 -8.80 -4.65 10.89
C ASN A 235 -9.62 -3.82 9.89
N ASN A 236 -10.17 -4.46 8.87
CA ASN A 236 -10.96 -3.81 7.84
C ASN A 236 -12.34 -3.40 8.38
N GLN A 237 -12.98 -4.24 9.21
CA GLN A 237 -14.20 -3.88 9.92
C GLN A 237 -13.99 -2.69 10.87
N TYR A 238 -12.86 -2.68 11.59
CA TYR A 238 -12.50 -1.58 12.48
C TYR A 238 -12.35 -0.24 11.74
N LEU A 239 -11.81 -0.25 10.52
CA LEU A 239 -11.77 0.95 9.69
C LEU A 239 -13.18 1.40 9.29
N ASP A 240 -14.02 0.47 8.85
CA ASP A 240 -15.39 0.78 8.43
C ASP A 240 -16.25 1.32 9.59
N ASP A 241 -16.04 0.78 10.79
CA ASP A 241 -16.75 1.24 11.99
C ASP A 241 -16.37 2.68 12.41
N LEU A 242 -15.15 3.14 12.11
CA LEU A 242 -14.63 4.43 12.58
C LEU A 242 -14.58 5.52 11.51
N LEU A 243 -14.54 5.16 10.23
CA LEU A 243 -14.53 6.12 9.13
C LEU A 243 -15.96 6.59 8.82
N PRO A 244 -16.21 7.90 8.77
CA PRO A 244 -17.57 8.42 8.55
C PRO A 244 -18.11 8.18 7.13
N ASN A 245 -17.22 7.99 6.14
CA ASN A 245 -17.56 7.85 4.73
C ASN A 245 -16.82 6.65 4.12
N SER A 246 -17.19 5.42 4.49
CA SER A 246 -16.55 4.22 3.97
C SER A 246 -17.51 3.25 3.30
N GLU A 247 -16.97 2.45 2.38
CA GLU A 247 -17.59 1.25 1.82
C GLU A 247 -16.60 0.09 1.93
N ILE A 248 -17.05 -1.09 2.43
CA ILE A 248 -16.21 -2.26 2.62
C ILE A 248 -16.51 -3.35 1.60
N HIS A 249 -15.47 -3.88 0.94
CA HIS A 249 -15.56 -4.88 -0.10
C HIS A 249 -14.64 -6.07 0.19
N PRO A 250 -15.17 -7.17 0.75
CA PRO A 250 -14.38 -8.38 0.96
C PRO A 250 -14.14 -9.12 -0.38
N LEU A 251 -12.90 -9.55 -0.59
CA LEU A 251 -12.52 -10.41 -1.70
C LEU A 251 -12.29 -11.85 -1.22
N GLU A 252 -12.58 -12.82 -2.05
CA GLU A 252 -12.24 -14.24 -1.82
C GLU A 252 -10.75 -14.46 -2.11
N ALA A 253 -9.90 -13.94 -1.23
CA ALA A 253 -8.46 -13.91 -1.33
C ALA A 253 -7.82 -13.94 0.07
N GLY A 254 -6.53 -14.22 0.13
CA GLY A 254 -5.67 -14.03 1.30
C GLY A 254 -5.16 -12.60 1.42
N HIS A 255 -3.94 -12.47 1.98
CA HIS A 255 -3.35 -11.16 2.26
C HIS A 255 -3.08 -10.34 0.99
N PHE A 256 -2.57 -10.96 -0.07
CA PHE A 256 -2.18 -10.29 -1.31
C PHE A 256 -3.38 -10.11 -2.28
N ALA A 257 -4.49 -9.61 -1.77
CA ALA A 257 -5.76 -9.51 -2.50
C ALA A 257 -5.65 -8.73 -3.83
N TRP A 258 -4.76 -7.73 -3.92
CA TRP A 258 -4.45 -6.96 -5.13
C TRP A 258 -3.80 -7.80 -6.24
N GLU A 259 -3.18 -8.94 -5.87
CA GLU A 259 -2.63 -9.91 -6.81
C GLU A 259 -3.50 -11.16 -6.97
N GLU A 260 -3.94 -11.75 -5.84
CA GLU A 260 -4.72 -13.00 -5.83
C GLU A 260 -6.07 -12.83 -6.54
N ALA A 261 -6.73 -11.69 -6.32
CA ALA A 261 -8.01 -11.32 -6.92
C ALA A 261 -7.88 -10.07 -7.80
N ALA A 262 -6.76 -9.89 -8.52
CA ALA A 262 -6.41 -8.68 -9.26
C ALA A 262 -7.52 -8.16 -10.18
N GLY A 263 -8.24 -9.06 -10.87
CA GLY A 263 -9.34 -8.70 -11.77
C GLY A 263 -10.46 -7.97 -11.04
N GLU A 264 -10.88 -8.47 -9.87
CA GLU A 264 -11.93 -7.88 -9.05
C GLU A 264 -11.43 -6.65 -8.31
N TYR A 265 -10.22 -6.70 -7.73
CA TYR A 265 -9.57 -5.56 -7.08
C TYR A 265 -9.46 -4.38 -8.04
N GLY A 266 -8.93 -4.60 -9.23
CA GLY A 266 -8.80 -3.56 -10.25
C GLY A 266 -10.15 -3.03 -10.76
N ARG A 267 -11.20 -3.88 -10.80
CA ARG A 267 -12.56 -3.44 -11.13
C ARG A 267 -13.10 -2.49 -10.08
N LEU A 268 -12.98 -2.85 -8.80
CA LEU A 268 -13.42 -2.02 -7.68
C LEU A 268 -12.68 -0.67 -7.65
N VAL A 269 -11.35 -0.67 -7.82
CA VAL A 269 -10.57 0.57 -7.94
C VAL A 269 -11.07 1.43 -9.09
N ALA A 270 -11.29 0.85 -10.27
CA ALA A 270 -11.71 1.60 -11.45
C ALA A 270 -13.11 2.20 -11.27
N GLU A 271 -14.06 1.46 -10.74
CA GLU A 271 -15.41 1.95 -10.48
C GLU A 271 -15.42 3.06 -9.42
N TRP A 272 -14.61 2.91 -8.37
CA TRP A 272 -14.47 3.90 -7.31
C TRP A 272 -13.93 5.21 -7.85
N VAL A 273 -12.81 5.20 -8.51
CA VAL A 273 -12.16 6.38 -9.11
C VAL A 273 -13.08 7.02 -10.16
N SER A 274 -13.79 6.23 -10.96
CA SER A 274 -14.73 6.76 -11.98
C SER A 274 -15.98 7.45 -11.40
N GLY A 275 -16.09 7.57 -10.10
CA GLY A 275 -17.16 8.31 -9.42
C GLY A 275 -17.94 7.50 -8.41
N GLY A 276 -17.60 6.23 -8.16
CA GLY A 276 -18.21 5.42 -7.10
C GLY A 276 -18.06 6.06 -5.72
N TYR A 277 -16.93 6.73 -5.48
CA TYR A 277 -16.66 7.45 -4.24
C TYR A 277 -17.71 8.52 -3.87
N ARG A 278 -18.47 9.04 -4.82
CA ARG A 278 -19.53 10.01 -4.56
C ARG A 278 -20.72 9.42 -3.83
N ARG A 279 -20.88 8.09 -3.88
CA ARG A 279 -21.94 7.38 -3.16
C ARG A 279 -21.64 7.30 -1.66
N ALA A 280 -20.38 7.13 -1.27
CA ALA A 280 -19.97 7.15 0.13
C ALA A 280 -20.10 8.55 0.76
N ALA A 281 -19.94 9.61 -0.04
CA ALA A 281 -20.03 10.99 0.42
C ALA A 281 -21.48 11.55 0.48
N GLY A 282 -22.47 10.82 -0.03
CA GLY A 282 -23.89 11.20 -0.08
C GLY A 282 -24.70 10.62 1.02
#